data_734c68598a754ba96c90508110ae8b9f
#
_entry.id   734c68598a754ba96c90508110ae8b9f
#
_cell.length_a   1.000
_cell.length_b   1.000
_cell.length_c   1.000
_cell.angle_alpha   90.00
_cell.angle_beta   90.00
_cell.angle_gamma   90.00
#
_symmetry.space_group_name_H-M   'P 1'
#
loop_
_entity.id
_entity.type
_entity.pdbx_description
1 polymer ?
#
loop_
_entity_poly.entity_id
_entity_poly.type
_entity_poly.pdbx_seq_one_letter_code
_entity_poly.pdbx_strand_id
1 'polypeptide(L)'
;MIDEEFEEMRADAHKWMQDKNRKLIENWCKEAKYTRPVGYYNDLQGTMTIYAEYPGHLIGRTGIYINKFKEVLKKEFHKDYEVRFEEIRGEIVNCMEGLK
;
A
#
# COMPACT_ATOMS: atom_id res chain seq x y z
N MET A 1 -9.32 -28.40 -16.20
CA MET A 1 -10.08 -28.62 -14.97
C MET A 1 -9.25 -28.37 -13.73
N ILE A 2 -8.10 -29.01 -13.61
CA ILE A 2 -7.17 -28.68 -12.51
C ILE A 2 -6.72 -27.22 -12.59
N ASP A 3 -6.58 -26.71 -13.80
CA ASP A 3 -6.15 -25.33 -14.02
C ASP A 3 -7.18 -24.30 -13.56
N GLU A 4 -8.49 -24.61 -13.71
CA GLU A 4 -9.55 -23.72 -13.27
C GLU A 4 -9.59 -23.61 -11.75
N GLU A 5 -9.46 -24.72 -11.03
CA GLU A 5 -9.40 -24.71 -9.57
C GLU A 5 -8.18 -23.94 -9.08
N PHE A 6 -7.06 -24.13 -9.75
CA PHE A 6 -5.82 -23.43 -9.41
C PHE A 6 -5.94 -21.92 -9.61
N GLU A 7 -6.58 -21.51 -10.70
CA GLU A 7 -6.81 -20.08 -10.98
C GLU A 7 -7.75 -19.44 -9.96
N GLU A 8 -8.80 -20.14 -9.54
CA GLU A 8 -9.70 -19.65 -8.50
C GLU A 8 -8.96 -19.46 -7.18
N MET A 9 -8.11 -20.39 -6.80
CA MET A 9 -7.31 -20.28 -5.59
C MET A 9 -6.35 -19.10 -5.66
N ARG A 10 -5.74 -18.87 -6.81
CA ARG A 10 -4.83 -17.74 -7.00
C ARG A 10 -5.58 -16.41 -6.93
N ALA A 11 -6.77 -16.34 -7.54
CA ALA A 11 -7.58 -15.14 -7.53
C ALA A 11 -8.01 -14.78 -6.10
N ASP A 12 -8.42 -15.77 -5.31
CA ASP A 12 -8.82 -15.57 -3.92
C ASP A 12 -7.66 -15.10 -3.06
N ALA A 13 -6.49 -15.71 -3.20
CA ALA A 13 -5.30 -15.32 -2.47
C ALA A 13 -4.86 -13.89 -2.82
N HIS A 14 -4.92 -13.54 -4.10
CA HIS A 14 -4.57 -12.21 -4.57
C HIS A 14 -5.53 -11.15 -4.03
N LYS A 15 -6.82 -11.44 -4.06
CA LYS A 15 -7.84 -10.55 -3.53
C LYS A 15 -7.66 -10.32 -2.03
N TRP A 16 -7.39 -11.39 -1.29
CA TRP A 16 -7.12 -11.30 0.15
C TRP A 16 -5.93 -10.40 0.44
N MET A 17 -4.86 -10.55 -0.31
CA MET A 17 -3.66 -9.73 -0.18
C MET A 17 -3.94 -8.25 -0.45
N GLN A 18 -4.70 -7.96 -1.51
CA GLN A 18 -5.07 -6.59 -1.83
C GLN A 18 -5.93 -5.96 -0.75
N ASP A 19 -6.91 -6.70 -0.22
CA ASP A 19 -7.78 -6.21 0.85
C ASP A 19 -6.99 -5.94 2.12
N LYS A 20 -6.02 -6.80 2.44
CA LYS A 20 -5.17 -6.61 3.61
C LYS A 20 -4.31 -5.36 3.48
N ASN A 21 -3.65 -5.20 2.34
CA ASN A 21 -2.84 -4.02 2.08
C ASN A 21 -3.68 -2.74 2.17
N ARG A 22 -4.86 -2.74 1.60
CA ARG A 22 -5.76 -1.60 1.64
C ARG A 22 -6.15 -1.22 3.06
N LYS A 23 -6.50 -2.20 3.88
CA LYS A 23 -6.87 -1.95 5.27
C LYS A 23 -5.73 -1.36 6.07
N LEU A 24 -4.53 -1.87 5.87
CA LEU A 24 -3.34 -1.36 6.56
C LEU A 24 -3.08 0.09 6.18
N ILE A 25 -3.21 0.42 4.91
CA ILE A 25 -3.01 1.78 4.43
C ILE A 25 -4.12 2.71 4.89
N GLU A 26 -5.37 2.26 4.90
CA GLU A 26 -6.48 3.04 5.42
C GLU A 26 -6.29 3.39 6.89
N ASN A 27 -5.83 2.44 7.71
CA ASN A 27 -5.54 2.69 9.10
C ASN A 27 -4.42 3.70 9.29
N TRP A 28 -3.37 3.60 8.47
CA TRP A 28 -2.28 4.57 8.47
C TRP A 28 -2.79 5.98 8.13
N CYS A 29 -3.60 6.10 7.10
CA CYS A 29 -4.20 7.37 6.71
C CYS A 29 -5.07 7.95 7.82
N LYS A 30 -5.83 7.13 8.52
CA LYS A 30 -6.65 7.57 9.65
C LYS A 30 -5.78 8.13 10.77
N GLU A 31 -4.71 7.46 11.12
CA GLU A 31 -3.81 7.92 12.17
C GLU A 31 -3.14 9.24 11.79
N ALA A 32 -2.73 9.36 10.54
CA ALA A 32 -2.09 10.57 10.03
C ALA A 32 -3.09 11.69 9.69
N LYS A 33 -4.40 11.41 9.79
CA LYS A 33 -5.46 12.33 9.38
C LYS A 33 -5.31 12.77 7.93
N TYR A 34 -4.89 11.83 7.09
CA TYR A 34 -4.68 12.06 5.67
C TYR A 34 -5.95 11.67 4.90
N THR A 35 -6.54 12.65 4.21
CA THR A 35 -7.84 12.48 3.54
C THR A 35 -7.74 12.41 2.01
N ARG A 36 -6.54 12.56 1.47
CA ARG A 36 -6.32 12.49 0.03
C ARG A 36 -6.20 11.05 -0.46
N PRO A 37 -6.48 10.79 -1.74
CA PRO A 37 -6.30 9.45 -2.28
C PRO A 37 -4.85 8.98 -2.18
N VAL A 38 -4.66 7.71 -1.87
CA VAL A 38 -3.35 7.08 -1.77
C VAL A 38 -3.36 5.81 -2.59
N GLY A 39 -2.38 5.68 -3.48
CA GLY A 39 -2.14 4.44 -4.18
C GLY A 39 -1.03 3.66 -3.51
N TYR A 40 -0.95 2.38 -3.82
CA TYR A 40 0.11 1.54 -3.24
C TYR A 40 0.47 0.40 -4.18
N TYR A 41 1.70 -0.08 -4.01
CA TYR A 41 2.17 -1.27 -4.69
C TYR A 41 3.09 -2.05 -3.76
N ASN A 42 2.71 -3.28 -3.45
CA ASN A 42 3.51 -4.18 -2.63
C ASN A 42 4.13 -5.22 -3.56
N ASP A 43 5.47 -5.23 -3.65
CA ASP A 43 6.18 -6.16 -4.52
C ASP A 43 6.28 -7.57 -3.92
N LEU A 44 5.82 -7.75 -2.68
CA LEU A 44 5.86 -9.00 -1.93
C LEU A 44 7.28 -9.50 -1.63
N GLN A 45 8.28 -8.69 -1.93
CA GLN A 45 9.68 -9.02 -1.69
C GLN A 45 10.29 -8.18 -0.56
N GLY A 46 9.55 -7.19 -0.07
CA GLY A 46 9.99 -6.35 1.02
C GLY A 46 9.96 -4.86 0.72
N THR A 47 9.31 -4.45 -0.35
CA THR A 47 9.14 -3.04 -0.69
C THR A 47 7.69 -2.70 -0.92
N MET A 48 7.23 -1.66 -0.23
CA MET A 48 5.90 -1.09 -0.42
C MET A 48 6.08 0.31 -0.99
N THR A 49 5.55 0.57 -2.17
CA THR A 49 5.59 1.90 -2.78
C THR A 49 4.25 2.58 -2.55
N ILE A 50 4.30 3.81 -2.06
CA ILE A 50 3.12 4.60 -1.73
C ILE A 50 3.07 5.81 -2.66
N TYR A 51 1.95 5.99 -3.33
CA TYR A 51 1.71 7.11 -4.24
C TYR A 51 0.77 8.09 -3.55
N ALA A 52 1.28 9.27 -3.23
CA ALA A 52 0.52 10.27 -2.49
C ALA A 52 0.85 11.68 -2.96
N GLU A 53 -0.11 12.60 -2.83
CA GLU A 53 0.12 14.01 -3.16
C GLU A 53 1.02 14.69 -2.13
N TYR A 54 0.87 14.32 -0.87
CA TYR A 54 1.62 14.94 0.23
C TYR A 54 2.27 13.88 1.12
N PRO A 55 3.35 13.24 0.63
CA PRO A 55 3.99 12.17 1.40
C PRO A 55 4.44 12.59 2.81
N GLY A 56 4.82 13.85 2.98
CA GLY A 56 5.25 14.37 4.28
C GLY A 56 4.21 14.20 5.37
N HIS A 57 2.93 14.30 5.04
CA HIS A 57 1.85 14.11 6.01
C HIS A 57 1.75 12.66 6.48
N LEU A 58 2.04 11.71 5.59
CA LEU A 58 2.03 10.29 5.93
C LEU A 58 3.28 9.87 6.69
N ILE A 59 4.39 10.55 6.45
CA ILE A 59 5.63 10.31 7.20
C ILE A 59 5.46 10.81 8.63
N GLY A 60 4.90 12.00 8.78
CA GLY A 60 4.69 12.63 10.06
C GLY A 60 5.94 13.29 10.62
N ARG A 61 5.75 14.06 11.69
CA ARG A 61 6.87 14.75 12.35
C ARG A 61 7.81 13.70 12.93
N THR A 62 9.09 13.82 12.62
CA THR A 62 10.14 12.86 13.03
C THR A 62 9.91 11.43 12.56
N GLY A 63 9.03 11.23 11.57
CA GLY A 63 8.74 9.92 11.02
C GLY A 63 7.82 9.06 11.87
N ILE A 64 7.03 9.66 12.76
CA ILE A 64 6.19 8.91 13.70
C ILE A 64 5.20 7.99 13.00
N TYR A 65 4.55 8.45 11.93
CA TYR A 65 3.54 7.64 11.26
C TYR A 65 4.15 6.55 10.37
N ILE A 66 5.23 6.88 9.65
CA ILE A 66 5.87 5.88 8.80
C ILE A 66 6.52 4.78 9.62
N ASN A 67 7.09 5.12 10.78
CA ASN A 67 7.72 4.12 11.64
C ASN A 67 6.68 3.15 12.19
N LYS A 68 5.51 3.65 12.58
CA LYS A 68 4.40 2.79 13.00
C LYS A 68 3.95 1.87 11.86
N PHE A 69 3.83 2.40 10.67
CA PHE A 69 3.41 1.62 9.51
C PHE A 69 4.40 0.50 9.19
N LYS A 70 5.71 0.79 9.28
CA LYS A 70 6.74 -0.23 9.09
C LYS A 70 6.64 -1.34 10.11
N GLU A 71 6.36 -1.01 11.37
CA GLU A 71 6.16 -2.01 12.42
C GLU A 71 4.96 -2.89 12.13
N VAL A 72 3.87 -2.30 11.66
CA VAL A 72 2.66 -3.04 11.28
C VAL A 72 2.96 -3.98 10.13
N LEU A 73 3.68 -3.53 9.11
CA LEU A 73 4.08 -4.37 7.98
C LEU A 73 4.93 -5.54 8.43
N LYS A 74 5.85 -5.30 9.34
CA LYS A 74 6.71 -6.35 9.88
C LYS A 74 5.90 -7.42 10.61
N LYS A 75 4.91 -7.01 11.41
CA LYS A 75 4.03 -7.94 12.10
C LYS A 75 3.17 -8.74 11.13
N GLU A 76 2.62 -8.08 10.14
CA GLU A 76 1.67 -8.71 9.21
C GLU A 76 2.34 -9.63 8.21
N PHE A 77 3.51 -9.26 7.72
CA PHE A 77 4.19 -10.02 6.67
C PHE A 77 5.44 -10.74 7.16
N HIS A 78 5.78 -10.60 8.44
CA HIS A 78 6.92 -11.29 9.08
C HIS A 78 8.26 -11.02 8.41
N LYS A 79 8.44 -9.80 7.90
CA LYS A 79 9.70 -9.36 7.31
C LYS A 79 9.80 -7.83 7.36
N ASP A 80 11.00 -7.32 7.31
CA ASP A 80 11.24 -5.89 7.24
C ASP A 80 10.86 -5.37 5.87
N TYR A 81 10.08 -4.28 5.86
CA TYR A 81 9.68 -3.62 4.61
C TYR A 81 10.34 -2.27 4.48
N GLU A 82 10.79 -1.97 3.27
CA GLU A 82 11.15 -0.61 2.87
C GLU A 82 9.90 0.05 2.33
N VAL A 83 9.59 1.25 2.82
CA VAL A 83 8.46 2.03 2.32
C VAL A 83 9.00 3.18 1.49
N ARG A 84 8.63 3.20 0.22
CA ARG A 84 9.04 4.24 -0.72
C ARG A 84 7.84 5.12 -1.04
N PHE A 85 8.11 6.40 -1.27
CA PHE A 85 7.07 7.34 -1.63
C PHE A 85 7.32 7.89 -3.02
N GLU A 86 6.24 7.94 -3.81
CA GLU A 86 6.21 8.64 -5.07
C GLU A 86 5.20 9.77 -4.93
N GLU A 87 5.66 11.01 -5.11
CA GLU A 87 4.76 12.13 -5.08
C GLU A 87 3.98 12.18 -6.38
N ILE A 88 2.65 12.24 -6.27
CA ILE A 88 1.79 12.31 -7.44
C ILE A 88 1.06 13.65 -7.48
N ARG A 89 0.89 14.15 -8.70
CA ARG A 89 0.06 15.32 -8.95
C ARG A 89 -1.22 14.83 -9.66
N GLY A 90 -2.28 15.63 -9.63
CA GLY A 90 -3.54 15.22 -10.23
C GLY A 90 -3.43 14.65 -11.64
N GLU A 91 -2.57 15.22 -12.46
CA GLU A 91 -2.33 14.77 -13.83
C GLU A 91 -1.75 13.35 -13.88
N ILE A 92 -0.84 13.04 -12.96
CA ILE A 92 -0.22 11.71 -12.87
C ILE A 92 -1.23 10.68 -12.41
N VAL A 93 -2.11 11.04 -11.48
CA VAL A 93 -3.17 10.15 -11.02
C VAL A 93 -4.05 9.72 -12.20
N ASN A 94 -4.43 10.66 -13.05
CA ASN A 94 -5.24 10.36 -14.24
C ASN A 94 -4.51 9.40 -15.18
N CYS A 95 -3.22 9.59 -15.36
CA CYS A 95 -2.41 8.68 -16.19
C CYS A 95 -2.34 7.28 -15.60
N MET A 96 -2.23 7.18 -14.29
CA MET A 96 -2.20 5.89 -13.60
C MET A 96 -3.53 5.15 -13.73
N GLU A 97 -4.63 5.87 -13.63
CA GLU A 97 -5.95 5.29 -13.85
C GLU A 97 -6.10 4.77 -15.28
N GLY A 98 -5.53 5.47 -16.24
CA GLY A 98 -5.53 5.05 -17.64
C GLY A 98 -4.74 3.77 -17.89
N LEU A 99 -3.81 3.42 -17.02
CA LEU A 99 -2.99 2.22 -17.15
C LEU A 99 -3.69 0.97 -16.60
N LYS A 100 -4.80 1.14 -15.95
CA LYS A 100 -5.59 0.01 -15.47
C LYS A 100 -6.35 -0.62 -16.62
#